data_d1c2de8dc05297e456ffdfd502cedc3d
#
_entry.id   d1c2de8dc05297e456ffdfd502cedc3d
#
_cell.length_a   1.000
_cell.length_b   1.000
_cell.length_c   1.000
_cell.angle_alpha   90.00
_cell.angle_beta   90.00
_cell.angle_gamma   90.00
#
_symmetry.space_group_name_H-M   'P 1'
#
loop_
_entity.id
_entity.type
_entity.pdbx_description
1 polymer ?
#
loop_
_entity_poly.entity_id
_entity_poly.type
_entity_poly.pdbx_seq_one_letter_code
_entity_poly.pdbx_strand_id
1 'polypeptide(L)'
;MLDEEADRLIGAGPYERGFTTTSGQLTLKMPKLRGMRFATAFTERCERRETSMEEAIIEMRLAGVSTRRIEDVSEILWGAGVSAGTASNLNDKAFKAVEEWRCRPLAYEYPYVYVDGIYLKRSWGGSYENVAVMVAIGVNEDGCREVIGCAEGFTESSECRRDFLSWPKSRMLRGVRMFTGDKAAGRKHPFQSRENRRC
;
A
#
# COMPACT_ATOMS: atom_id res chain seq x y z
N MET A 1 39.01 18.00 -12.27
CA MET A 1 38.93 17.63 -13.73
C MET A 1 37.52 17.25 -14.16
N LEU A 2 36.85 16.27 -13.60
CA LEU A 2 35.46 15.93 -13.99
C LEU A 2 34.46 17.02 -13.58
N ASP A 3 34.65 17.67 -12.46
CA ASP A 3 33.80 18.77 -11.97
C ASP A 3 33.94 20.03 -12.81
N GLU A 4 35.16 20.36 -13.28
CA GLU A 4 35.40 21.55 -14.11
C GLU A 4 34.87 21.38 -15.55
N GLU A 5 34.83 20.17 -16.04
CA GLU A 5 34.29 19.86 -17.37
C GLU A 5 32.75 19.85 -17.32
N ALA A 6 32.17 19.37 -16.22
CA ALA A 6 30.74 19.49 -15.93
C ALA A 6 30.33 20.98 -15.81
N ASP A 7 31.07 21.81 -15.09
CA ASP A 7 30.77 23.22 -14.91
C ASP A 7 30.83 24.03 -16.23
N ARG A 8 31.67 23.64 -17.17
CA ARG A 8 31.75 24.26 -18.52
C ARG A 8 30.57 23.91 -19.41
N LEU A 9 30.02 22.70 -19.27
CA LEU A 9 28.88 22.23 -20.06
C LEU A 9 27.52 22.72 -19.49
N ILE A 10 27.45 23.08 -18.22
CA ILE A 10 26.21 23.30 -17.51
C ILE A 10 25.78 24.77 -17.46
N GLY A 11 26.71 25.73 -17.55
CA GLY A 11 26.42 27.17 -17.60
C GLY A 11 25.58 27.73 -16.44
N ALA A 12 25.39 26.98 -15.34
CA ALA A 12 24.71 27.40 -14.14
C ALA A 12 25.35 26.68 -12.95
N GLY A 13 25.78 27.45 -11.93
CA GLY A 13 26.42 26.90 -10.74
C GLY A 13 25.58 25.84 -10.01
N PRO A 14 26.22 24.93 -9.27
CA PRO A 14 25.52 23.91 -8.48
C PRO A 14 24.63 24.57 -7.42
N TYR A 15 23.50 23.93 -7.11
CA TYR A 15 22.65 24.34 -6.01
C TYR A 15 22.76 23.35 -4.85
N GLU A 16 22.64 23.84 -3.64
CA GLU A 16 22.67 23.02 -2.44
C GLU A 16 21.27 22.47 -2.14
N ARG A 17 21.22 21.20 -1.79
CA ARG A 17 19.99 20.50 -1.42
C ARG A 17 20.19 19.73 -0.14
N GLY A 18 19.32 19.97 0.86
CA GLY A 18 19.28 19.17 2.07
C GLY A 18 18.73 17.77 1.77
N PHE A 19 19.41 16.76 2.28
CA PHE A 19 19.02 15.35 2.20
C PHE A 19 19.16 14.72 3.59
N THR A 20 18.08 14.14 4.11
CA THR A 20 18.06 13.51 5.42
C THR A 20 18.26 12.00 5.27
N THR A 21 19.26 11.47 5.98
CA THR A 21 19.59 10.05 6.01
C THR A 21 19.41 9.48 7.41
N THR A 22 19.46 8.18 7.54
CA THR A 22 19.50 7.48 8.84
C THR A 22 20.68 7.88 9.72
N SER A 23 21.74 8.46 9.12
CA SER A 23 22.93 8.96 9.82
C SER A 23 22.91 10.47 10.09
N GLY A 24 21.82 11.17 9.74
CA GLY A 24 21.67 12.60 9.93
C GLY A 24 21.44 13.40 8.65
N GLN A 25 21.53 14.73 8.76
CA GLN A 25 21.28 15.65 7.66
C GLN A 25 22.54 15.89 6.83
N LEU A 26 22.44 15.69 5.52
CA LEU A 26 23.50 15.95 4.54
C LEU A 26 23.11 17.10 3.62
N THR A 27 24.08 17.91 3.24
CA THR A 27 23.91 18.92 2.19
C THR A 27 24.57 18.43 0.91
N LEU A 28 23.74 18.14 -0.11
CA LEU A 28 24.20 17.68 -1.40
C LEU A 28 24.36 18.85 -2.36
N LYS A 29 25.51 18.94 -3.04
CA LYS A 29 25.73 19.87 -4.14
C LYS A 29 25.25 19.24 -5.42
N MET A 30 24.12 19.68 -5.94
CA MET A 30 23.49 19.14 -7.14
C MET A 30 23.80 20.00 -8.36
N PRO A 31 24.30 19.40 -9.46
CA PRO A 31 24.53 20.14 -10.70
C PRO A 31 23.20 20.58 -11.33
N LYS A 32 23.14 21.80 -11.81
CA LYS A 32 21.96 22.35 -12.51
C LYS A 32 22.15 22.21 -14.00
N LEU A 33 21.53 21.20 -14.61
CA LEU A 33 21.58 20.94 -16.05
C LEU A 33 20.44 21.67 -16.76
N ARG A 34 20.75 22.43 -17.82
CA ARG A 34 19.75 23.01 -18.71
C ARG A 34 19.37 21.99 -19.79
N GLY A 35 18.09 21.63 -19.86
CA GLY A 35 17.54 20.80 -20.95
C GLY A 35 17.77 19.28 -20.84
N MET A 36 18.54 18.82 -19.85
CA MET A 36 18.78 17.38 -19.63
C MET A 36 18.28 16.96 -18.26
N ARG A 37 17.74 15.73 -18.17
CA ARG A 37 17.34 15.13 -16.90
C ARG A 37 18.56 14.41 -16.30
N PHE A 38 19.00 14.88 -15.14
CA PHE A 38 20.07 14.21 -14.40
C PHE A 38 19.43 13.33 -13.33
N ALA A 39 19.62 12.04 -13.45
CA ALA A 39 19.30 11.06 -12.42
C ALA A 39 20.60 10.53 -11.85
N THR A 40 20.78 10.61 -10.53
CA THR A 40 21.92 10.01 -9.84
C THR A 40 21.58 8.58 -9.45
N ALA A 41 22.59 7.72 -9.35
CA ALA A 41 22.42 6.35 -8.86
C ALA A 41 22.03 6.28 -7.37
N PHE A 42 22.13 7.40 -6.64
CA PHE A 42 21.96 7.45 -5.19
C PHE A 42 20.65 8.13 -4.73
N THR A 43 20.02 8.96 -5.56
CA THR A 43 18.80 9.66 -5.18
C THR A 43 17.90 9.83 -6.39
N GLU A 44 16.63 9.47 -6.24
CA GLU A 44 15.63 9.81 -7.23
C GLU A 44 15.34 11.32 -7.23
N ARG A 45 14.77 11.78 -8.34
CA ARG A 45 14.42 13.20 -8.49
C ARG A 45 13.37 13.60 -7.46
N CYS A 46 13.65 14.67 -6.71
CA CYS A 46 12.78 15.22 -5.66
C CYS A 46 12.77 14.47 -4.33
N GLU A 47 13.53 13.42 -4.15
CA GLU A 47 13.71 12.82 -2.83
C GLU A 47 14.50 13.74 -1.92
N ARG A 48 13.99 13.96 -0.72
CA ARG A 48 14.63 14.73 0.33
C ARG A 48 15.05 13.91 1.52
N ARG A 49 14.71 12.61 1.49
CA ARG A 49 14.97 11.63 2.56
C ARG A 49 15.36 10.30 1.96
N GLU A 50 16.10 9.57 2.72
CA GLU A 50 16.43 8.18 2.42
C GLU A 50 15.16 7.30 2.45
N THR A 51 15.04 6.37 1.50
CA THR A 51 13.89 5.48 1.37
C THR A 51 13.62 4.68 2.64
N SER A 52 14.66 4.22 3.32
CA SER A 52 14.56 3.51 4.59
C SER A 52 13.90 4.32 5.71
N MET A 53 14.09 5.64 5.72
CA MET A 53 13.40 6.53 6.65
C MET A 53 11.90 6.65 6.31
N GLU A 54 11.57 6.78 5.02
CA GLU A 54 10.17 6.84 4.56
C GLU A 54 9.43 5.55 4.93
N GLU A 55 10.05 4.40 4.69
CA GLU A 55 9.54 3.07 5.07
C GLU A 55 9.32 2.95 6.59
N ALA A 56 10.30 3.35 7.39
CA ALA A 56 10.17 3.32 8.84
C ALA A 56 9.04 4.21 9.37
N ILE A 57 8.82 5.38 8.76
CA ILE A 57 7.70 6.27 9.11
C ILE A 57 6.35 5.62 8.74
N ILE A 58 6.27 4.98 7.59
CA ILE A 58 5.08 4.25 7.16
C ILE A 58 4.78 3.11 8.13
N GLU A 59 5.78 2.32 8.51
CA GLU A 59 5.64 1.22 9.48
C GLU A 59 5.19 1.73 10.86
N MET A 60 5.78 2.80 11.37
CA MET A 60 5.31 3.43 12.61
C MET A 60 3.83 3.84 12.51
N ARG A 61 3.41 4.35 11.35
CA ARG A 61 2.03 4.75 11.12
C ARG A 61 1.08 3.57 11.08
N LEU A 62 1.45 2.49 10.41
CA LEU A 62 0.70 1.23 10.36
C LEU A 62 0.59 0.57 11.74
N ALA A 63 1.63 0.70 12.57
CA ALA A 63 1.62 0.28 13.97
C ALA A 63 0.75 1.17 14.88
N GLY A 64 0.09 2.21 14.35
CA GLY A 64 -0.82 3.09 15.09
C GLY A 64 -0.16 4.25 15.81
N VAL A 65 1.10 4.56 15.52
CA VAL A 65 1.80 5.72 16.11
C VAL A 65 1.19 7.01 15.57
N SER A 66 0.84 7.95 16.46
CA SER A 66 0.28 9.24 16.06
C SER A 66 1.31 10.10 15.32
N THR A 67 0.86 11.01 14.46
CA THR A 67 1.74 11.90 13.68
C THR A 67 2.67 12.75 14.55
N ARG A 68 2.18 13.23 15.69
CA ARG A 68 3.01 13.98 16.66
C ARG A 68 4.11 13.10 17.26
N ARG A 69 3.75 11.85 17.61
CA ARG A 69 4.73 10.93 18.17
C ARG A 69 5.78 10.49 17.13
N ILE A 70 5.41 10.43 15.86
CA ILE A 70 6.36 10.17 14.76
C ILE A 70 7.37 11.32 14.67
N GLU A 71 6.94 12.58 14.81
CA GLU A 71 7.84 13.74 14.83
C GLU A 71 8.87 13.63 15.95
N ASP A 72 8.41 13.37 17.19
CA ASP A 72 9.29 13.21 18.37
C ASP A 72 10.29 12.05 18.16
N VAL A 73 9.80 10.88 17.68
CA VAL A 73 10.66 9.70 17.48
C VAL A 73 11.65 9.93 16.36
N SER A 74 11.26 10.59 15.27
CA SER A 74 12.14 10.87 14.15
C SER A 74 13.25 11.86 14.54
N GLU A 75 12.95 12.84 15.40
CA GLU A 75 13.96 13.76 15.94
C GLU A 75 14.99 13.04 16.80
N ILE A 76 14.53 12.11 17.66
CA ILE A 76 15.42 11.30 18.50
C ILE A 76 16.30 10.37 17.67
N LEU A 77 15.73 9.68 16.67
CA LEU A 77 16.45 8.69 15.90
C LEU A 77 17.40 9.28 14.87
N TRP A 78 17.00 10.39 14.21
CA TRP A 78 17.69 10.91 13.03
C TRP A 78 18.12 12.36 13.16
N GLY A 79 17.86 12.98 14.31
CA GLY A 79 18.19 14.40 14.55
C GLY A 79 17.39 15.37 13.67
N ALA A 80 16.31 14.91 13.06
CA ALA A 80 15.46 15.70 12.19
C ALA A 80 14.00 15.28 12.34
N GLY A 81 13.17 16.16 12.90
CA GLY A 81 11.74 15.91 13.06
C GLY A 81 11.02 15.84 11.71
N VAL A 82 10.18 14.82 11.55
CA VAL A 82 9.31 14.65 10.39
C VAL A 82 7.98 15.33 10.67
N SER A 83 7.70 16.43 9.95
CA SER A 83 6.46 17.19 10.15
C SER A 83 5.20 16.33 9.92
N ALA A 84 4.11 16.64 10.62
CA ALA A 84 2.82 15.97 10.47
C ALA A 84 2.34 15.96 9.01
N GLY A 85 2.58 17.00 8.24
CA GLY A 85 2.26 17.07 6.81
C GLY A 85 3.06 16.07 5.98
N THR A 86 4.34 15.87 6.31
CA THR A 86 5.17 14.86 5.64
C THR A 86 4.69 13.44 5.97
N ALA A 87 4.40 13.16 7.24
CA ALA A 87 3.87 11.86 7.65
C ALA A 87 2.52 11.56 6.97
N SER A 88 1.67 12.56 6.76
CA SER A 88 0.42 12.43 6.02
C SER A 88 0.67 12.11 4.54
N ASN A 89 1.57 12.83 3.87
CA ASN A 89 1.91 12.57 2.47
C ASN A 89 2.50 11.18 2.25
N LEU A 90 3.29 10.66 3.19
CA LEU A 90 3.81 9.29 3.13
C LEU A 90 2.70 8.26 3.32
N ASN A 91 1.73 8.53 4.19
CA ASN A 91 0.56 7.68 4.33
C ASN A 91 -0.26 7.62 3.04
N ASP A 92 -0.41 8.74 2.32
CA ASP A 92 -1.11 8.77 1.03
C ASP A 92 -0.36 7.98 -0.05
N LYS A 93 0.98 8.00 -0.05
CA LYS A 93 1.80 7.13 -0.92
C LYS A 93 1.57 5.65 -0.60
N ALA A 94 1.61 5.28 0.69
CA ALA A 94 1.36 3.91 1.14
C ALA A 94 -0.05 3.44 0.76
N PHE A 95 -1.05 4.31 0.92
CA PHE A 95 -2.43 4.02 0.55
C PHE A 95 -2.57 3.72 -0.97
N LYS A 96 -1.90 4.49 -1.82
CA LYS A 96 -1.89 4.23 -3.28
C LYS A 96 -1.30 2.86 -3.60
N ALA A 97 -0.17 2.51 -2.98
CA ALA A 97 0.45 1.19 -3.17
C ALA A 97 -0.46 0.05 -2.71
N VAL A 98 -1.16 0.22 -1.59
CA VAL A 98 -2.17 -0.74 -1.10
C VAL A 98 -3.33 -0.86 -2.08
N GLU A 99 -3.83 0.25 -2.65
CA GLU A 99 -4.91 0.23 -3.64
C GLU A 99 -4.47 -0.46 -4.95
N GLU A 100 -3.27 -0.19 -5.44
CA GLU A 100 -2.71 -0.86 -6.61
C GLU A 100 -2.60 -2.37 -6.36
N TRP A 101 -2.06 -2.77 -5.20
CA TRP A 101 -2.01 -4.16 -4.80
C TRP A 101 -3.41 -4.78 -4.68
N ARG A 102 -4.36 -4.08 -4.09
CA ARG A 102 -5.74 -4.53 -3.91
C ARG A 102 -6.45 -4.73 -5.24
N CYS A 103 -6.17 -3.88 -6.23
CA CYS A 103 -6.78 -3.91 -7.56
C CYS A 103 -5.99 -4.73 -8.58
N ARG A 104 -4.85 -5.34 -8.21
CA ARG A 104 -4.03 -6.09 -9.14
C ARG A 104 -4.78 -7.26 -9.79
N PRO A 105 -4.48 -7.61 -11.05
CA PRO A 105 -4.98 -8.84 -11.66
C PRO A 105 -4.51 -10.08 -10.88
N LEU A 106 -5.36 -11.07 -10.75
CA LEU A 106 -5.03 -12.33 -10.10
C LEU A 106 -4.36 -13.25 -11.12
N ALA A 107 -3.10 -13.62 -10.85
CA ALA A 107 -2.26 -14.34 -11.80
C ALA A 107 -2.52 -15.86 -11.84
N TYR A 108 -2.99 -16.41 -10.73
CA TYR A 108 -3.14 -17.86 -10.55
C TYR A 108 -4.60 -18.30 -10.58
N GLU A 109 -4.81 -19.61 -10.72
CA GLU A 109 -6.08 -20.26 -10.40
C GLU A 109 -6.14 -20.54 -8.91
N TYR A 110 -7.32 -20.35 -8.32
CA TYR A 110 -7.55 -20.53 -6.88
C TYR A 110 -8.66 -21.55 -6.64
N PRO A 111 -8.31 -22.86 -6.60
CA PRO A 111 -9.29 -23.92 -6.35
C PRO A 111 -10.09 -23.73 -5.05
N TYR A 112 -9.46 -23.17 -4.03
CA TYR A 112 -10.08 -22.97 -2.74
C TYR A 112 -10.06 -21.49 -2.37
N VAL A 113 -11.21 -20.95 -2.01
CA VAL A 113 -11.35 -19.55 -1.56
C VAL A 113 -12.04 -19.52 -0.21
N TYR A 114 -11.39 -18.89 0.75
CA TYR A 114 -11.92 -18.63 2.09
C TYR A 114 -12.32 -17.16 2.18
N VAL A 115 -13.51 -16.90 2.72
CA VAL A 115 -13.97 -15.53 2.98
C VAL A 115 -14.41 -15.43 4.42
N ASP A 116 -13.83 -14.45 5.10
CA ASP A 116 -14.12 -14.17 6.50
C ASP A 116 -14.36 -12.68 6.72
N GLY A 117 -15.18 -12.35 7.69
CA GLY A 117 -15.49 -10.99 8.11
C GLY A 117 -14.81 -10.67 9.44
N ILE A 118 -13.99 -9.64 9.45
CA ILE A 118 -13.31 -9.15 10.64
C ILE A 118 -13.97 -7.85 11.08
N TYR A 119 -14.34 -7.74 12.36
CA TYR A 119 -14.86 -6.51 12.95
C TYR A 119 -13.74 -5.74 13.64
N LEU A 120 -13.45 -4.57 13.13
CA LEU A 120 -12.45 -3.65 13.67
C LEU A 120 -13.15 -2.48 14.35
N LYS A 121 -12.60 -2.03 15.48
CA LYS A 121 -13.05 -0.81 16.14
C LYS A 121 -12.29 0.38 15.54
N ARG A 122 -13.02 1.32 14.96
CA ARG A 122 -12.47 2.58 14.47
C ARG A 122 -12.89 3.71 15.38
N SER A 123 -11.94 4.56 15.76
CA SER A 123 -12.22 5.82 16.46
C SER A 123 -12.17 6.96 15.45
N TRP A 124 -13.28 7.66 15.28
CA TRP A 124 -13.40 8.82 14.41
C TRP A 124 -14.20 9.92 15.10
N GLY A 125 -13.62 11.14 15.18
CA GLY A 125 -14.33 12.28 15.76
C GLY A 125 -14.77 12.12 17.21
N GLY A 126 -14.10 11.25 18.00
CA GLY A 126 -14.45 10.98 19.41
C GLY A 126 -15.52 9.89 19.61
N SER A 127 -16.04 9.30 18.55
CA SER A 127 -16.92 8.14 18.60
C SER A 127 -16.20 6.85 18.17
N TYR A 128 -16.66 5.71 18.69
CA TYR A 128 -16.17 4.39 18.31
C TYR A 128 -17.21 3.72 17.42
N GLU A 129 -16.77 3.33 16.23
CA GLU A 129 -17.60 2.59 15.28
C GLU A 129 -17.00 1.21 15.04
N ASN A 130 -17.87 0.21 14.94
CA ASN A 130 -17.46 -1.12 14.47
C ASN A 130 -17.49 -1.13 12.94
N VAL A 131 -16.35 -1.36 12.34
CA VAL A 131 -16.20 -1.47 10.88
C VAL A 131 -16.00 -2.93 10.53
N ALA A 132 -16.88 -3.45 9.69
CA ALA A 132 -16.71 -4.78 9.13
C ALA A 132 -15.76 -4.73 7.93
N VAL A 133 -14.71 -5.53 7.97
CA VAL A 133 -13.76 -5.72 6.86
C VAL A 133 -13.87 -7.16 6.39
N MET A 134 -14.25 -7.35 5.14
CA MET A 134 -14.32 -8.67 4.52
C MET A 134 -13.00 -8.99 3.83
N VAL A 135 -12.45 -10.16 4.12
CA VAL A 135 -11.18 -10.65 3.57
C VAL A 135 -11.42 -11.95 2.81
N ALA A 136 -10.88 -12.03 1.59
CA ALA A 136 -10.86 -13.26 0.81
C ALA A 136 -9.42 -13.78 0.67
N ILE A 137 -9.20 -15.04 1.02
CA ILE A 137 -7.93 -15.74 0.89
C ILE A 137 -8.09 -16.85 -0.13
N GLY A 138 -7.33 -16.80 -1.20
CA GLY A 138 -7.24 -17.86 -2.20
C GLY A 138 -6.10 -18.81 -1.88
N VAL A 139 -6.29 -20.10 -2.20
CA VAL A 139 -5.22 -21.10 -2.21
C VAL A 139 -5.01 -21.49 -3.66
N ASN A 140 -3.82 -21.30 -4.18
CA ASN A 140 -3.47 -21.64 -5.55
C ASN A 140 -3.21 -23.16 -5.72
N GLU A 141 -2.93 -23.59 -6.94
CA GLU A 141 -2.66 -25.02 -7.24
C GLU A 141 -1.40 -25.55 -6.54
N ASP A 142 -0.43 -24.67 -6.22
CA ASP A 142 0.78 -25.02 -5.47
C ASP A 142 0.54 -25.12 -3.96
N GLY A 143 -0.67 -24.84 -3.48
CA GLY A 143 -1.03 -24.83 -2.06
C GLY A 143 -0.65 -23.51 -1.35
N CYS A 144 -0.14 -22.52 -2.06
CA CYS A 144 0.20 -21.23 -1.48
C CYS A 144 -1.07 -20.40 -1.20
N ARG A 145 -1.09 -19.74 -0.04
CA ARG A 145 -2.19 -18.87 0.38
C ARG A 145 -1.87 -17.43 0.01
N GLU A 146 -2.85 -16.75 -0.56
CA GLU A 146 -2.73 -15.35 -0.94
C GLU A 146 -4.01 -14.58 -0.62
N VAL A 147 -3.88 -13.35 -0.10
CA VAL A 147 -5.03 -12.46 0.05
C VAL A 147 -5.43 -11.95 -1.34
N ILE A 148 -6.58 -12.41 -1.81
CA ILE A 148 -7.11 -12.08 -3.14
C ILE A 148 -8.13 -10.94 -3.10
N GLY A 149 -8.60 -10.54 -1.92
CA GLY A 149 -9.54 -9.44 -1.77
C GLY A 149 -9.63 -8.98 -0.33
N CYS A 150 -9.79 -7.66 -0.15
CA CYS A 150 -10.05 -7.03 1.12
C CYS A 150 -10.89 -5.78 0.89
N ALA A 151 -12.04 -5.66 1.56
CA ALA A 151 -12.92 -4.50 1.42
C ALA A 151 -13.68 -4.20 2.71
N GLU A 152 -13.84 -2.90 2.97
CA GLU A 152 -14.58 -2.35 4.11
C GLU A 152 -16.06 -2.18 3.75
N GLY A 153 -16.93 -2.22 4.77
CA GLY A 153 -18.34 -1.82 4.66
C GLY A 153 -19.30 -2.95 4.28
N PHE A 154 -18.82 -4.17 4.21
CA PHE A 154 -19.66 -5.33 3.94
C PHE A 154 -20.19 -5.93 5.22
N THR A 155 -21.52 -5.93 5.39
CA THR A 155 -22.20 -6.65 6.43
C THR A 155 -22.33 -8.14 6.08
N GLU A 156 -22.69 -8.98 7.04
CA GLU A 156 -22.88 -10.42 6.84
C GLU A 156 -24.05 -10.80 5.92
N SER A 157 -24.72 -9.82 5.30
CA SER A 157 -25.82 -10.08 4.39
C SER A 157 -25.37 -10.83 3.13
N SER A 158 -26.26 -11.67 2.59
CA SER A 158 -25.99 -12.44 1.37
C SER A 158 -25.76 -11.56 0.14
N GLU A 159 -26.32 -10.36 0.11
CA GLU A 159 -26.15 -9.38 -0.97
C GLU A 159 -24.75 -8.77 -0.93
N CYS A 160 -24.31 -8.30 0.25
CA CYS A 160 -22.96 -7.75 0.42
C CYS A 160 -21.87 -8.76 0.07
N ARG A 161 -22.06 -10.04 0.40
CA ARG A 161 -21.12 -11.11 0.00
C ARG A 161 -21.07 -11.30 -1.51
N ARG A 162 -22.20 -11.21 -2.21
CA ARG A 162 -22.21 -11.29 -3.68
C ARG A 162 -21.48 -10.12 -4.31
N ASP A 163 -21.70 -8.93 -3.80
CA ASP A 163 -21.05 -7.72 -4.30
C ASP A 163 -19.54 -7.77 -4.04
N PHE A 164 -19.14 -8.19 -2.83
CA PHE A 164 -17.74 -8.43 -2.53
C PHE A 164 -17.08 -9.43 -3.48
N LEU A 165 -17.75 -10.53 -3.79
CA LEU A 165 -17.23 -11.58 -4.67
C LEU A 165 -17.24 -11.19 -6.15
N SER A 166 -18.06 -10.23 -6.56
CA SER A 166 -18.04 -9.69 -7.91
C SER A 166 -16.70 -9.00 -8.23
N TRP A 167 -16.09 -8.38 -7.22
CA TRP A 167 -14.84 -7.67 -7.37
C TRP A 167 -13.60 -8.57 -7.65
N PRO A 168 -13.29 -9.65 -6.92
CA PRO A 168 -12.26 -10.60 -7.32
C PRO A 168 -12.51 -11.22 -8.69
N LYS A 169 -13.78 -11.44 -9.08
CA LYS A 169 -14.12 -11.91 -10.42
C LYS A 169 -13.71 -10.93 -11.51
N SER A 170 -13.96 -9.64 -11.32
CA SER A 170 -13.55 -8.61 -12.28
C SER A 170 -12.03 -8.52 -12.44
N ARG A 171 -11.27 -9.04 -11.45
CA ARG A 171 -9.81 -9.12 -11.43
C ARG A 171 -9.28 -10.50 -11.86
N MET A 172 -10.07 -11.25 -12.64
CA MET A 172 -9.71 -12.54 -13.23
C MET A 172 -9.64 -13.70 -12.23
N LEU A 173 -10.42 -13.71 -11.14
CA LEU A 173 -10.55 -14.88 -10.28
C LEU A 173 -11.14 -16.05 -11.07
N ARG A 174 -10.39 -17.16 -11.15
CA ARG A 174 -10.75 -18.35 -11.92
C ARG A 174 -10.35 -19.63 -11.19
N GLY A 175 -10.87 -20.77 -11.67
CA GLY A 175 -10.52 -22.10 -11.15
C GLY A 175 -11.16 -22.43 -9.80
N VAL A 176 -12.10 -21.64 -9.28
CA VAL A 176 -12.68 -21.86 -7.95
C VAL A 176 -13.54 -23.13 -7.94
N ARG A 177 -13.13 -24.12 -7.16
CA ARG A 177 -13.82 -25.42 -6.94
C ARG A 177 -14.58 -25.44 -5.62
N MET A 178 -14.01 -24.82 -4.58
CA MET A 178 -14.63 -24.75 -3.25
C MET A 178 -14.56 -23.36 -2.69
N PHE A 179 -15.67 -22.92 -2.13
CA PHE A 179 -15.81 -21.65 -1.45
C PHE A 179 -16.21 -21.90 0.00
N THR A 180 -15.41 -21.43 0.94
CA THR A 180 -15.65 -21.55 2.37
C THR A 180 -15.81 -20.18 2.99
N GLY A 181 -16.86 -19.97 3.75
CA GLY A 181 -17.08 -18.76 4.51
C GLY A 181 -17.88 -19.06 5.75
N ASP A 182 -17.81 -18.21 6.76
CA ASP A 182 -18.60 -18.40 7.96
C ASP A 182 -20.10 -18.42 7.62
N LYS A 183 -20.82 -19.34 8.23
CA LYS A 183 -22.25 -19.51 8.05
C LYS A 183 -22.99 -18.40 8.82
N ALA A 184 -23.25 -17.27 8.17
CA ALA A 184 -24.43 -16.54 8.57
C ALA A 184 -25.65 -17.44 8.29
N ALA A 185 -26.42 -17.73 9.33
CA ALA A 185 -27.58 -18.61 9.29
C ALA A 185 -28.50 -18.26 8.11
N GLY A 186 -28.54 -19.11 7.10
CA GLY A 186 -29.52 -19.04 6.04
C GLY A 186 -28.99 -18.89 4.62
N ARG A 187 -28.96 -20.02 3.93
CA ARG A 187 -29.15 -20.19 2.48
C ARG A 187 -27.96 -20.26 1.53
N LYS A 188 -27.92 -21.46 0.90
CA LYS A 188 -27.49 -21.83 -0.48
C LYS A 188 -26.38 -20.99 -1.12
N HIS A 189 -25.26 -21.63 -1.34
CA HIS A 189 -24.13 -21.15 -2.12
C HIS A 189 -24.53 -20.50 -3.44
N PRO A 190 -24.18 -19.24 -3.70
CA PRO A 190 -24.48 -18.57 -4.96
C PRO A 190 -23.59 -19.05 -6.13
N PHE A 191 -22.69 -20.00 -5.90
CA PHE A 191 -21.72 -20.43 -6.90
C PHE A 191 -22.11 -21.72 -7.64
N GLN A 192 -23.17 -22.45 -7.23
CA GLN A 192 -23.54 -23.75 -7.83
C GLN A 192 -24.51 -23.68 -9.01
N SER A 193 -24.87 -22.52 -9.54
CA SER A 193 -26.00 -22.46 -10.47
C SER A 193 -25.71 -21.94 -11.88
N ARG A 194 -24.48 -22.02 -12.43
CA ARG A 194 -24.32 -21.65 -13.87
C ARG A 194 -23.30 -22.41 -14.69
N GLU A 195 -22.81 -23.57 -14.25
CA GLU A 195 -21.88 -24.34 -15.10
C GLU A 195 -22.42 -25.71 -15.57
N ASN A 196 -23.70 -25.95 -15.48
CA ASN A 196 -24.33 -27.13 -16.09
C ASN A 196 -25.43 -26.78 -17.06
N ARG A 197 -25.09 -26.02 -18.12
CA ARG A 197 -25.84 -26.05 -19.39
C ARG A 197 -24.94 -25.51 -20.51
N ARG A 198 -24.14 -26.39 -21.11
CA ARG A 198 -24.03 -26.55 -22.56
C ARG A 198 -23.18 -27.76 -22.85
N CYS A 199 -23.83 -28.67 -23.53
CA CYS A 199 -23.24 -29.78 -24.27
C CYS A 199 -22.14 -29.32 -25.19
#